data_5a6368cbf300080a7e8bfb56fc93f6d7
#
_entry.id   5a6368cbf300080a7e8bfb56fc93f6d7
#
_cell.length_a   1.000
_cell.length_b   1.000
_cell.length_c   1.000
_cell.angle_alpha   90.00
_cell.angle_beta   90.00
_cell.angle_gamma   90.00
#
_symmetry.space_group_name_H-M   'P 1'
#
loop_
_entity.id
_entity.type
_entity.pdbx_description
1 polymer ?
#
loop_
_entity_poly.entity_id
_entity_poly.type
_entity_poly.pdbx_seq_one_letter_code
_entity_poly.pdbx_strand_id
1 'polypeptide(L)'
;EFRRVLFRSGLAAMPAALITGGAVCGLGIGEILHQNLPVLVLALLLGIGLFRIPDGMVKGFEVFAVLIRTVITAGLVLAAVTYMTGFVVIPGMAPIEEAMAVVSSIGVVLLGSLPVTEFLQRRLKRPCTALGARMGLDSISVLGLLVSIVSPIPALVMMKDMNTFGKLVNVAYMVSSASMLAAHLGFTVSTEPDMLPALLVSKLAGCTAAIALGFITSKTKKRL
;
A
#
# COMPACT_ATOMS: atom_id res chain seq x y z
N GLU A 1 8.54 -13.94 -15.61
CA GLU A 1 8.05 -12.85 -16.48
C GLU A 1 6.93 -12.06 -15.81
N PHE A 2 5.93 -12.72 -15.21
CA PHE A 2 4.86 -12.10 -14.44
C PHE A 2 5.39 -11.20 -13.30
N ARG A 3 6.37 -11.66 -12.52
CA ARG A 3 7.03 -10.87 -11.46
C ARG A 3 7.68 -9.58 -11.99
N ARG A 4 8.30 -9.62 -13.17
CA ARG A 4 8.95 -8.43 -13.77
C ARG A 4 7.94 -7.35 -14.16
N VAL A 5 6.78 -7.74 -14.69
CA VAL A 5 5.74 -6.78 -15.09
C VAL A 5 5.04 -6.19 -13.87
N LEU A 6 4.77 -7.00 -12.85
CA LEU A 6 4.23 -6.57 -11.55
C LEU A 6 5.08 -5.46 -10.92
N PHE A 7 6.39 -5.71 -10.91
CA PHE A 7 7.32 -4.81 -10.27
C PHE A 7 7.45 -3.50 -11.02
N ARG A 8 7.49 -3.54 -12.36
CA ARG A 8 7.56 -2.35 -13.20
C ARG A 8 6.37 -1.43 -13.01
N SER A 9 5.16 -1.97 -13.01
CA SER A 9 3.94 -1.14 -12.89
C SER A 9 3.76 -0.56 -11.48
N GLY A 10 4.06 -1.33 -10.43
CA GLY A 10 3.99 -0.85 -9.05
C GLY A 10 5.01 0.24 -8.73
N LEU A 11 6.30 -0.01 -9.04
CA LEU A 11 7.37 0.96 -8.77
C LEU A 11 7.23 2.23 -9.62
N ALA A 12 6.84 2.09 -10.89
CA ALA A 12 6.69 3.26 -11.75
C ALA A 12 5.47 4.14 -11.37
N ALA A 13 4.53 3.63 -10.57
CA ALA A 13 3.44 4.43 -10.02
C ALA A 13 3.85 5.27 -8.81
N MET A 14 4.92 4.90 -8.09
CA MET A 14 5.40 5.65 -6.91
C MET A 14 5.76 7.11 -7.21
N PRO A 15 6.51 7.44 -8.29
CA PRO A 15 6.82 8.84 -8.60
C PRO A 15 5.58 9.71 -8.77
N ALA A 16 4.52 9.18 -9.39
CA ALA A 16 3.26 9.91 -9.54
C ALA A 16 2.62 10.22 -8.19
N ALA A 17 2.62 9.26 -7.26
CA ALA A 17 2.11 9.45 -5.90
C ALA A 17 2.95 10.48 -5.12
N LEU A 18 4.28 10.39 -5.18
CA LEU A 18 5.19 11.30 -4.47
C LEU A 18 5.07 12.74 -4.99
N ILE A 19 5.05 12.93 -6.31
CA ILE A 19 4.95 14.26 -6.90
C ILE A 19 3.61 14.91 -6.57
N THR A 20 2.52 14.17 -6.69
CA THR A 20 1.18 14.73 -6.43
C THR A 20 0.96 14.98 -4.95
N GLY A 21 1.42 14.11 -4.06
CA GLY A 21 1.36 14.33 -2.62
C GLY A 21 2.18 15.54 -2.18
N GLY A 22 3.41 15.66 -2.65
CA GLY A 22 4.27 16.82 -2.36
C GLY A 22 3.70 18.14 -2.92
N ALA A 23 3.11 18.11 -4.11
CA ALA A 23 2.46 19.28 -4.69
C ALA A 23 1.26 19.76 -3.87
N VAL A 24 0.49 18.84 -3.27
CA VAL A 24 -0.61 19.19 -2.34
C VAL A 24 -0.07 19.87 -1.08
N CYS A 25 1.13 19.49 -0.63
CA CYS A 25 1.83 20.14 0.48
C CYS A 25 2.49 21.48 0.09
N GLY A 26 2.35 21.94 -1.15
CA GLY A 26 2.94 23.18 -1.64
C GLY A 26 4.42 23.10 -1.98
N LEU A 27 5.00 21.89 -2.04
CA LEU A 27 6.41 21.69 -2.34
C LEU A 27 6.69 21.80 -3.84
N GLY A 28 7.81 22.42 -4.19
CA GLY A 28 8.32 22.43 -5.56
C GLY A 28 8.85 21.06 -5.98
N ILE A 29 8.84 20.78 -7.29
CA ILE A 29 9.29 19.47 -7.83
C ILE A 29 10.73 19.16 -7.40
N GLY A 30 11.62 20.17 -7.36
CA GLY A 30 12.99 20.01 -6.90
C GLY A 30 13.11 19.58 -5.44
N GLU A 31 12.30 20.16 -4.56
CA GLU A 31 12.22 19.80 -3.14
C GLU A 31 11.67 18.39 -2.96
N ILE A 32 10.59 18.05 -3.68
CA ILE A 32 9.99 16.72 -3.65
C ILE A 32 11.04 15.66 -4.03
N LEU A 33 11.77 15.88 -5.11
CA LEU A 33 12.82 14.95 -5.55
C LEU A 33 13.96 14.87 -4.55
N HIS A 34 14.40 15.98 -3.99
CA HIS A 34 15.48 16.01 -3.00
C HIS A 34 15.10 15.27 -1.70
N GLN A 35 13.90 15.55 -1.16
CA GLN A 35 13.42 14.91 0.06
C GLN A 35 13.18 13.41 -0.13
N ASN A 36 12.73 12.98 -1.32
CA ASN A 36 12.46 11.58 -1.63
C ASN A 36 13.65 10.85 -2.26
N LEU A 37 14.80 11.49 -2.42
CA LEU A 37 15.99 10.89 -3.03
C LEU A 37 16.39 9.56 -2.38
N PRO A 38 16.43 9.42 -1.04
CA PRO A 38 16.76 8.13 -0.41
C PRO A 38 15.79 7.02 -0.78
N VAL A 39 14.50 7.33 -0.85
CA VAL A 39 13.44 6.38 -1.23
C VAL A 39 13.56 5.98 -2.71
N LEU A 40 13.84 6.93 -3.58
CA LEU A 40 14.05 6.69 -5.01
C LEU A 40 15.29 5.83 -5.27
N VAL A 41 16.40 6.10 -4.57
CA VAL A 41 17.62 5.29 -4.64
C VAL A 41 17.36 3.86 -4.13
N LEU A 42 16.67 3.73 -3.00
CA LEU A 42 16.29 2.42 -2.47
C LEU A 42 15.41 1.65 -3.46
N ALA A 43 14.40 2.31 -4.03
CA ALA A 43 13.50 1.70 -5.02
C ALA A 43 14.28 1.23 -6.27
N LEU A 44 15.26 2.01 -6.72
CA LEU A 44 16.12 1.64 -7.84
C LEU A 44 16.99 0.41 -7.50
N LEU A 45 17.62 0.41 -6.32
CA LEU A 45 18.44 -0.72 -5.85
C LEU A 45 17.61 -2.00 -5.71
N LEU A 46 16.41 -1.91 -5.12
CA LEU A 46 15.48 -3.03 -5.03
C LEU A 46 15.05 -3.50 -6.41
N GLY A 47 14.79 -2.57 -7.33
CA GLY A 47 14.49 -2.87 -8.73
C GLY A 47 15.59 -3.67 -9.39
N ILE A 48 16.84 -3.19 -9.34
CA ILE A 48 18.00 -3.88 -9.89
C ILE A 48 18.18 -5.26 -9.26
N GLY A 49 18.06 -5.34 -7.92
CA GLY A 49 18.18 -6.59 -7.18
C GLY A 49 17.17 -7.64 -7.64
N LEU A 50 15.90 -7.26 -7.78
CA LEU A 50 14.83 -8.15 -8.26
C LEU A 50 15.01 -8.58 -9.73
N PHE A 51 15.70 -7.77 -10.54
CA PHE A 51 16.04 -8.18 -11.90
C PHE A 51 17.23 -9.14 -11.97
N ARG A 52 18.26 -8.91 -11.12
CA ARG A 52 19.50 -9.69 -11.14
C ARG A 52 19.45 -10.96 -10.32
N ILE A 53 18.86 -10.88 -9.11
CA ILE A 53 18.85 -11.96 -8.11
C ILE A 53 17.46 -12.10 -7.44
N PRO A 54 16.39 -12.42 -8.20
CA PRO A 54 15.02 -12.43 -7.68
C PRO A 54 14.84 -13.33 -6.45
N ASP A 55 15.40 -14.54 -6.47
CA ASP A 55 15.26 -15.50 -5.36
C ASP A 55 16.04 -15.06 -4.11
N GLY A 56 17.20 -14.44 -4.30
CA GLY A 56 17.98 -13.83 -3.21
C GLY A 56 17.23 -12.68 -2.56
N MET A 57 16.57 -11.83 -3.36
CA MET A 57 15.74 -10.74 -2.86
C MET A 57 14.55 -11.24 -2.05
N VAL A 58 13.84 -12.28 -2.53
CA VAL A 58 12.71 -12.86 -1.78
C VAL A 58 13.17 -13.38 -0.42
N LYS A 59 14.25 -14.18 -0.38
CA LYS A 59 14.84 -14.66 0.88
C LYS A 59 15.30 -13.52 1.79
N GLY A 60 15.92 -12.50 1.22
CA GLY A 60 16.34 -11.30 1.96
C GLY A 60 15.15 -10.59 2.61
N PHE A 61 14.04 -10.43 1.89
CA PHE A 61 12.81 -9.87 2.46
C PHE A 61 12.17 -10.76 3.52
N GLU A 62 12.23 -12.08 3.39
CA GLU A 62 11.76 -13.02 4.43
C GLU A 62 12.57 -12.86 5.72
N VAL A 63 13.89 -12.83 5.63
CA VAL A 63 14.77 -12.60 6.78
C VAL A 63 14.51 -11.23 7.42
N PHE A 64 14.40 -10.19 6.59
CA PHE A 64 14.09 -8.84 7.06
C PHE A 64 12.72 -8.78 7.76
N ALA A 65 11.71 -9.45 7.23
CA ALA A 65 10.39 -9.51 7.84
C ALA A 65 10.41 -10.22 9.20
N VAL A 66 11.19 -11.30 9.34
CA VAL A 66 11.39 -12.00 10.62
C VAL A 66 12.09 -11.08 11.62
N LEU A 67 13.17 -10.39 11.20
CA LEU A 67 13.90 -9.45 12.05
C LEU A 67 12.97 -8.34 12.56
N ILE A 68 12.26 -7.66 11.69
CA ILE A 68 11.33 -6.59 12.05
C ILE A 68 10.23 -7.11 13.00
N ARG A 69 9.65 -8.26 12.70
CA ARG A 69 8.63 -8.88 13.59
C ARG A 69 9.21 -9.12 14.98
N THR A 70 10.42 -9.67 15.07
CA THR A 70 11.07 -9.96 16.35
C THR A 70 11.31 -8.69 17.15
N VAL A 71 11.84 -7.65 16.52
CA VAL A 71 12.08 -6.35 17.16
C VAL A 71 10.78 -5.71 17.63
N ILE A 72 9.73 -5.70 16.82
CA ILE A 72 8.43 -5.14 17.19
C ILE A 72 7.82 -5.94 18.36
N THR A 73 7.87 -7.28 18.30
CA THR A 73 7.31 -8.12 19.36
C THR A 73 8.06 -7.94 20.66
N ALA A 74 9.39 -7.90 20.62
CA ALA A 74 10.22 -7.65 21.80
C ALA A 74 9.92 -6.26 22.38
N GLY A 75 9.86 -5.22 21.55
CA GLY A 75 9.52 -3.86 21.97
C GLY A 75 8.13 -3.79 22.64
N LEU A 76 7.13 -4.46 22.06
CA LEU A 76 5.79 -4.51 22.63
C LEU A 76 5.77 -5.21 24.00
N VAL A 77 6.49 -6.34 24.15
CA VAL A 77 6.61 -7.05 25.44
C VAL A 77 7.27 -6.16 26.48
N LEU A 78 8.36 -5.49 26.14
CA LEU A 78 9.06 -4.58 27.06
C LEU A 78 8.18 -3.39 27.46
N ALA A 79 7.45 -2.82 26.52
CA ALA A 79 6.49 -1.74 26.79
C ALA A 79 5.38 -2.21 27.73
N ALA A 80 4.84 -3.41 27.53
CA ALA A 80 3.81 -3.99 28.38
C ALA A 80 4.35 -4.26 29.79
N VAL A 81 5.56 -4.78 29.93
CA VAL A 81 6.22 -4.96 31.24
C VAL A 81 6.38 -3.63 31.98
N THR A 82 6.88 -2.61 31.27
CA THR A 82 7.02 -1.27 31.86
C THR A 82 5.68 -0.71 32.32
N TYR A 83 4.64 -0.85 31.50
CA TYR A 83 3.28 -0.39 31.84
C TYR A 83 2.68 -1.10 33.05
N MET A 84 2.84 -2.43 33.13
CA MET A 84 2.22 -3.23 34.19
C MET A 84 2.98 -3.17 35.54
N THR A 85 4.30 -2.99 35.48
CA THR A 85 5.15 -3.07 36.69
C THR A 85 5.71 -1.73 37.15
N GLY A 86 5.66 -0.69 36.29
CA GLY A 86 6.35 0.58 36.52
C GLY A 86 7.87 0.51 36.34
N PHE A 87 8.44 -0.67 36.06
CA PHE A 87 9.86 -0.85 35.87
C PHE A 87 10.27 -0.49 34.45
N VAL A 88 11.03 0.60 34.30
CA VAL A 88 11.52 1.06 33.01
C VAL A 88 12.69 0.20 32.54
N VAL A 89 12.42 -0.70 31.59
CA VAL A 89 13.43 -1.62 31.04
C VAL A 89 14.40 -0.90 30.10
N ILE A 90 13.85 -0.03 29.25
CA ILE A 90 14.66 0.77 28.30
C ILE A 90 14.35 2.25 28.54
N PRO A 91 15.33 3.04 29.04
CA PRO A 91 15.16 4.48 29.21
C PRO A 91 14.88 5.17 27.88
N GLY A 92 13.90 6.08 27.85
CA GLY A 92 13.53 6.85 26.66
C GLY A 92 12.60 6.14 25.66
N MET A 93 12.11 4.94 25.99
CA MET A 93 11.06 4.29 25.20
C MET A 93 9.73 5.03 25.39
N ALA A 94 9.03 5.28 24.28
CA ALA A 94 7.71 5.92 24.32
C ALA A 94 6.71 5.08 25.13
N PRO A 95 5.81 5.73 25.89
CA PRO A 95 4.76 5.05 26.64
C PRO A 95 3.85 4.21 25.74
N ILE A 96 3.41 3.05 26.22
CA ILE A 96 2.52 2.16 25.45
C ILE A 96 1.18 2.83 25.12
N GLU A 97 0.75 3.78 25.95
CA GLU A 97 -0.48 4.53 25.80
C GLU A 97 -0.50 5.32 24.49
N GLU A 98 0.62 5.91 24.07
CA GLU A 98 0.74 6.61 22.79
C GLU A 98 0.50 5.65 21.61
N ALA A 99 1.11 4.48 21.66
CA ALA A 99 0.90 3.44 20.64
C ALA A 99 -0.56 2.96 20.64
N MET A 100 -1.15 2.78 21.82
CA MET A 100 -2.56 2.37 21.96
C MET A 100 -3.53 3.43 21.46
N ALA A 101 -3.25 4.71 21.62
CA ALA A 101 -4.05 5.79 21.06
C ALA A 101 -4.09 5.71 19.51
N VAL A 102 -2.95 5.48 18.87
CA VAL A 102 -2.88 5.29 17.41
C VAL A 102 -3.64 4.03 16.98
N VAL A 103 -3.44 2.90 17.67
CA VAL A 103 -4.14 1.64 17.36
C VAL A 103 -5.65 1.80 17.51
N SER A 104 -6.11 2.51 18.56
CA SER A 104 -7.52 2.79 18.78
C SER A 104 -8.12 3.65 17.66
N SER A 105 -7.42 4.69 17.22
CA SER A 105 -7.84 5.51 16.08
C SER A 105 -7.97 4.70 14.80
N ILE A 106 -6.98 3.84 14.52
CA ILE A 106 -7.05 2.92 13.38
C ILE A 106 -8.26 1.98 13.52
N GLY A 107 -8.49 1.46 14.73
CA GLY A 107 -9.64 0.60 15.02
C GLY A 107 -10.99 1.28 14.75
N VAL A 108 -11.16 2.52 15.18
CA VAL A 108 -12.38 3.31 14.92
C VAL A 108 -12.58 3.55 13.43
N VAL A 109 -11.50 3.92 12.71
CA VAL A 109 -11.57 4.11 11.25
C VAL A 109 -11.91 2.81 10.53
N LEU A 110 -11.35 1.67 10.98
CA LEU A 110 -11.69 0.35 10.44
C LEU A 110 -13.17 0.01 10.64
N LEU A 111 -13.69 0.21 11.87
CA LEU A 111 -15.09 -0.03 12.17
C LEU A 111 -16.03 0.79 11.28
N GLY A 112 -15.69 2.05 11.01
CA GLY A 112 -16.46 2.91 10.12
C GLY A 112 -16.27 2.56 8.64
N SER A 113 -15.07 2.19 8.22
CA SER A 113 -14.76 1.94 6.82
C SER A 113 -15.29 0.61 6.29
N LEU A 114 -15.48 -0.41 7.15
CA LEU A 114 -16.04 -1.70 6.74
C LEU A 114 -17.47 -1.59 6.19
N PRO A 115 -18.44 -0.96 6.89
CA PRO A 115 -19.78 -0.74 6.35
C PRO A 115 -19.79 0.12 5.09
N VAL A 116 -18.95 1.17 5.05
CA VAL A 116 -18.81 2.04 3.87
C VAL A 116 -18.31 1.22 2.67
N THR A 117 -17.34 0.34 2.88
CA THR A 117 -16.81 -0.53 1.84
C THR A 117 -17.86 -1.50 1.32
N GLU A 118 -18.62 -2.12 2.20
CA GLU A 118 -19.72 -3.01 1.82
C GLU A 118 -20.79 -2.26 0.99
N PHE A 119 -21.14 -1.05 1.42
CA PHE A 119 -22.04 -0.19 0.66
C PHE A 119 -21.49 0.18 -0.72
N LEU A 120 -20.23 0.60 -0.79
CA LEU A 120 -19.55 0.92 -2.04
C LEU A 120 -19.51 -0.30 -2.98
N GLN A 121 -19.12 -1.46 -2.47
CA GLN A 121 -19.07 -2.70 -3.25
C GLN A 121 -20.45 -3.03 -3.84
N ARG A 122 -21.51 -2.96 -3.04
CA ARG A 122 -22.87 -3.24 -3.51
C ARG A 122 -23.31 -2.25 -4.61
N ARG A 123 -23.02 -0.98 -4.45
CA ARG A 123 -23.41 0.08 -5.40
C ARG A 123 -22.54 0.12 -6.64
N LEU A 124 -21.23 -0.03 -6.49
CA LEU A 124 -20.27 0.11 -7.57
C LEU A 124 -19.98 -1.20 -8.33
N LYS A 125 -20.37 -2.35 -7.80
CA LYS A 125 -20.12 -3.66 -8.45
C LYS A 125 -20.58 -3.67 -9.90
N ARG A 126 -21.82 -3.28 -10.20
CA ARG A 126 -22.36 -3.29 -11.57
C ARG A 126 -21.60 -2.35 -12.52
N PRO A 127 -21.46 -1.03 -12.25
CA PRO A 127 -20.74 -0.13 -13.15
C PRO A 127 -19.27 -0.48 -13.26
N CYS A 128 -18.62 -0.86 -12.17
CA CYS A 128 -17.20 -1.26 -12.19
C CYS A 128 -16.99 -2.56 -12.97
N THR A 129 -17.88 -3.54 -12.84
CA THR A 129 -17.79 -4.78 -13.63
C THR A 129 -17.98 -4.52 -15.12
N ALA A 130 -18.92 -3.63 -15.49
CA ALA A 130 -19.12 -3.25 -16.88
C ALA A 130 -17.91 -2.50 -17.46
N LEU A 131 -17.31 -1.60 -16.68
CA LEU A 131 -16.08 -0.91 -17.06
C LEU A 131 -14.90 -1.87 -17.14
N GLY A 132 -14.75 -2.74 -16.15
CA GLY A 132 -13.69 -3.75 -16.08
C GLY A 132 -13.72 -4.71 -17.27
N ALA A 133 -14.91 -5.15 -17.68
CA ALA A 133 -15.07 -6.01 -18.87
C ALA A 133 -14.54 -5.35 -20.14
N ARG A 134 -14.77 -4.04 -20.32
CA ARG A 134 -14.18 -3.26 -21.45
C ARG A 134 -12.66 -3.17 -21.37
N MET A 135 -12.11 -3.30 -20.18
CA MET A 135 -10.69 -3.23 -19.89
C MET A 135 -10.02 -4.62 -19.84
N GLY A 136 -10.77 -5.72 -20.04
CA GLY A 136 -10.26 -7.09 -19.99
C GLY A 136 -10.07 -7.63 -18.56
N LEU A 137 -10.70 -7.00 -17.58
CA LEU A 137 -10.73 -7.44 -16.19
C LEU A 137 -12.00 -8.28 -15.94
N ASP A 138 -11.84 -9.42 -15.30
CA ASP A 138 -12.97 -10.20 -14.80
C ASP A 138 -13.60 -9.58 -13.54
N SER A 139 -14.80 -10.02 -13.20
CA SER A 139 -15.57 -9.46 -12.07
C SER A 139 -14.83 -9.58 -10.74
N ILE A 140 -14.07 -10.67 -10.55
CA ILE A 140 -13.30 -10.91 -9.32
C ILE A 140 -12.14 -9.93 -9.22
N SER A 141 -11.46 -9.66 -10.33
CA SER A 141 -10.39 -8.66 -10.39
C SER A 141 -10.90 -7.25 -10.06
N VAL A 142 -12.06 -6.87 -10.59
CA VAL A 142 -12.67 -5.57 -10.26
C VAL A 142 -13.06 -5.50 -8.79
N LEU A 143 -13.60 -6.56 -8.24
CA LEU A 143 -13.94 -6.63 -6.82
C LEU A 143 -12.69 -6.53 -5.94
N GLY A 144 -11.59 -7.17 -6.34
CA GLY A 144 -10.28 -7.06 -5.69
C GLY A 144 -9.79 -5.62 -5.59
N LEU A 145 -9.91 -4.83 -6.67
CA LEU A 145 -9.56 -3.40 -6.65
C LEU A 145 -10.37 -2.63 -5.61
N LEU A 146 -11.67 -2.86 -5.54
CA LEU A 146 -12.55 -2.17 -4.59
C LEU A 146 -12.26 -2.56 -3.14
N VAL A 147 -12.00 -3.84 -2.89
CA VAL A 147 -11.73 -4.36 -1.53
C VAL A 147 -10.36 -3.88 -1.03
N SER A 148 -9.35 -3.80 -1.89
CA SER A 148 -7.99 -3.43 -1.50
C SER A 148 -7.86 -1.98 -1.00
N ILE A 149 -8.80 -1.10 -1.34
CA ILE A 149 -8.87 0.27 -0.81
C ILE A 149 -8.97 0.26 0.73
N VAL A 150 -9.67 -0.72 1.28
CA VAL A 150 -9.80 -0.87 2.74
C VAL A 150 -8.80 -1.87 3.29
N SER A 151 -8.73 -3.06 2.70
CA SER A 151 -7.80 -4.09 3.14
C SER A 151 -7.23 -4.88 1.96
N PRO A 152 -5.91 -5.00 1.83
CA PRO A 152 -5.29 -5.81 0.79
C PRO A 152 -5.45 -7.31 1.03
N ILE A 153 -5.67 -7.76 2.27
CA ILE A 153 -5.66 -9.18 2.63
C ILE A 153 -6.74 -9.97 1.88
N PRO A 154 -8.04 -9.57 1.89
CA PRO A 154 -9.05 -10.27 1.12
C PRO A 154 -8.78 -10.23 -0.39
N ALA A 155 -8.26 -9.11 -0.91
CA ALA A 155 -7.91 -9.00 -2.33
C ALA A 155 -6.80 -10.00 -2.72
N LEU A 156 -5.80 -10.20 -1.85
CA LEU A 156 -4.75 -11.22 -2.04
C LEU A 156 -5.33 -12.64 -2.06
N VAL A 157 -6.28 -12.96 -1.18
CA VAL A 157 -6.96 -14.26 -1.17
C VAL A 157 -7.74 -14.48 -2.47
N MET A 158 -8.42 -13.45 -2.97
CA MET A 158 -9.19 -13.49 -4.22
C MET A 158 -8.30 -13.62 -5.47
N MET A 159 -7.01 -13.31 -5.39
CA MET A 159 -6.10 -13.34 -6.55
C MET A 159 -6.02 -14.71 -7.22
N LYS A 160 -6.19 -15.82 -6.48
CA LYS A 160 -6.18 -17.17 -7.05
C LYS A 160 -7.21 -17.32 -8.18
N ASP A 161 -8.38 -16.67 -8.04
CA ASP A 161 -9.53 -16.77 -8.94
C ASP A 161 -9.57 -15.68 -10.01
N MET A 162 -8.64 -14.72 -10.00
CA MET A 162 -8.51 -13.66 -10.98
C MET A 162 -7.84 -14.14 -12.27
N ASN A 163 -8.19 -13.52 -13.40
CA ASN A 163 -7.44 -13.75 -14.64
C ASN A 163 -6.01 -13.16 -14.54
N THR A 164 -5.11 -13.58 -15.44
CA THR A 164 -3.70 -13.16 -15.40
C THR A 164 -3.52 -11.64 -15.44
N PHE A 165 -4.30 -10.96 -16.26
CA PHE A 165 -4.26 -9.51 -16.36
C PHE A 165 -4.83 -8.85 -15.09
N GLY A 166 -5.91 -9.39 -14.54
CA GLY A 166 -6.50 -8.93 -13.28
C GLY A 166 -5.53 -9.05 -12.10
N LYS A 167 -4.81 -10.16 -11.99
CA LYS A 167 -3.73 -10.34 -10.99
C LYS A 167 -2.69 -9.23 -11.10
N LEU A 168 -2.24 -8.95 -12.33
CA LEU A 168 -1.25 -7.91 -12.60
C LEU A 168 -1.73 -6.52 -12.15
N VAL A 169 -2.93 -6.14 -12.58
CA VAL A 169 -3.50 -4.83 -12.27
C VAL A 169 -3.77 -4.70 -10.77
N ASN A 170 -4.30 -5.74 -10.12
CA ASN A 170 -4.57 -5.71 -8.69
C ASN A 170 -3.29 -5.54 -7.86
N VAL A 171 -2.21 -6.25 -8.17
CA VAL A 171 -0.96 -6.09 -7.42
C VAL A 171 -0.35 -4.72 -7.64
N ALA A 172 -0.31 -4.22 -8.88
CA ALA A 172 0.17 -2.88 -9.16
C ALA A 172 -0.66 -1.81 -8.43
N TYR A 173 -1.97 -1.95 -8.45
CA TYR A 173 -2.90 -1.06 -7.77
C TYR A 173 -2.74 -1.10 -6.25
N MET A 174 -2.60 -2.29 -5.65
CA MET A 174 -2.44 -2.45 -4.20
C MET A 174 -1.19 -1.77 -3.66
N VAL A 175 -0.12 -1.59 -4.45
CA VAL A 175 1.08 -0.86 -4.01
C VAL A 175 0.72 0.56 -3.57
N SER A 176 -0.23 1.21 -4.25
CA SER A 176 -0.64 2.58 -3.93
C SER A 176 -1.93 2.64 -3.10
N SER A 177 -2.91 1.77 -3.37
CA SER A 177 -4.25 1.84 -2.78
C SER A 177 -4.40 1.17 -1.43
N ALA A 178 -3.54 0.19 -1.11
CA ALA A 178 -3.74 -0.66 0.06
C ALA A 178 -4.02 0.15 1.33
N SER A 179 -5.11 -0.22 2.01
CA SER A 179 -5.54 0.39 3.28
C SER A 179 -5.74 1.91 3.23
N MET A 180 -6.02 2.47 2.04
CA MET A 180 -6.19 3.91 1.87
C MET A 180 -7.29 4.49 2.77
N LEU A 181 -8.44 3.81 2.86
CA LEU A 181 -9.58 4.22 3.68
C LEU A 181 -9.64 3.52 5.05
N ALA A 182 -8.58 2.88 5.48
CA ALA A 182 -8.53 2.18 6.76
C ALA A 182 -7.26 2.54 7.53
N ALA A 183 -6.28 1.64 7.58
CA ALA A 183 -5.11 1.81 8.44
C ALA A 183 -4.30 3.08 8.13
N HIS A 184 -4.06 3.40 6.86
CA HIS A 184 -3.32 4.61 6.51
C HIS A 184 -4.12 5.88 6.83
N LEU A 185 -5.43 5.87 6.58
CA LEU A 185 -6.30 6.99 6.95
C LEU A 185 -6.28 7.19 8.48
N GLY A 186 -6.50 6.10 9.24
CA GLY A 186 -6.53 6.15 10.70
C GLY A 186 -5.20 6.60 11.30
N PHE A 187 -4.09 6.11 10.76
CA PHE A 187 -2.76 6.54 11.17
C PHE A 187 -2.55 8.04 10.92
N THR A 188 -2.84 8.52 9.71
CA THR A 188 -2.67 9.93 9.35
C THR A 188 -3.56 10.85 10.19
N VAL A 189 -4.82 10.46 10.42
CA VAL A 189 -5.73 11.23 11.29
C VAL A 189 -5.19 11.35 12.72
N SER A 190 -4.54 10.31 13.23
CA SER A 190 -4.04 10.32 14.61
C SER A 190 -2.68 10.99 14.79
N THR A 191 -1.85 11.02 13.73
CA THR A 191 -0.48 11.55 13.82
C THR A 191 -0.31 12.91 13.17
N GLU A 192 -0.84 13.10 11.96
CA GLU A 192 -0.67 14.30 11.14
C GLU A 192 -1.94 14.58 10.31
N PRO A 193 -3.03 15.07 10.96
CA PRO A 193 -4.32 15.28 10.29
C PRO A 193 -4.24 16.18 9.05
N ASP A 194 -3.36 17.18 9.06
CA ASP A 194 -3.18 18.12 7.97
C ASP A 194 -2.61 17.46 6.69
N MET A 195 -2.00 16.29 6.81
CA MET A 195 -1.51 15.50 5.68
C MET A 195 -2.58 14.65 4.99
N LEU A 196 -3.82 14.69 5.49
CA LEU A 196 -4.93 13.89 4.93
C LEU A 196 -5.19 14.16 3.44
N PRO A 197 -5.27 15.43 2.99
CA PRO A 197 -5.45 15.71 1.55
C PRO A 197 -4.29 15.18 0.70
N ALA A 198 -3.05 15.36 1.17
CA ALA A 198 -1.87 14.85 0.49
C ALA A 198 -1.86 13.33 0.41
N LEU A 199 -2.24 12.63 1.48
CA LEU A 199 -2.39 11.18 1.49
C LEU A 199 -3.39 10.71 0.43
N LEU A 200 -4.60 11.26 0.42
CA LEU A 200 -5.66 10.82 -0.48
C LEU A 200 -5.31 11.10 -1.95
N VAL A 201 -4.83 12.30 -2.25
CA VAL A 201 -4.45 12.68 -3.62
C VAL A 201 -3.28 11.84 -4.12
N SER A 202 -2.23 11.64 -3.31
CA SER A 202 -1.07 10.82 -3.68
C SER A 202 -1.47 9.36 -3.97
N LYS A 203 -2.32 8.79 -3.12
CA LYS A 203 -2.80 7.41 -3.32
C LYS A 203 -3.66 7.28 -4.57
N LEU A 204 -4.58 8.20 -4.81
CA LEU A 204 -5.40 8.21 -6.03
C LEU A 204 -4.54 8.37 -7.29
N ALA A 205 -3.56 9.26 -7.27
CA ALA A 205 -2.63 9.45 -8.39
C ALA A 205 -1.77 8.19 -8.63
N GLY A 206 -1.26 7.57 -7.57
CA GLY A 206 -0.52 6.32 -7.67
C GLY A 206 -1.39 5.17 -8.21
N CYS A 207 -2.65 5.08 -7.79
CA CYS A 207 -3.60 4.09 -8.28
C CYS A 207 -3.88 4.25 -9.78
N THR A 208 -4.15 5.47 -10.22
CA THR A 208 -4.42 5.76 -11.64
C THR A 208 -3.19 5.49 -12.50
N ALA A 209 -2.00 5.88 -12.04
CA ALA A 209 -0.74 5.59 -12.71
C ALA A 209 -0.47 4.08 -12.78
N ALA A 210 -0.70 3.32 -11.70
CA ALA A 210 -0.52 1.87 -11.66
C ALA A 210 -1.44 1.15 -12.66
N ILE A 211 -2.71 1.54 -12.74
CA ILE A 211 -3.66 1.00 -13.71
C ILE A 211 -3.20 1.32 -15.13
N ALA A 212 -2.87 2.59 -15.41
CA ALA A 212 -2.42 3.01 -16.74
C ALA A 212 -1.18 2.24 -17.19
N LEU A 213 -0.18 2.10 -16.33
CA LEU A 213 1.04 1.33 -16.61
C LEU A 213 0.77 -0.17 -16.79
N GLY A 214 -0.15 -0.74 -16.01
CA GLY A 214 -0.61 -2.11 -16.20
C GLY A 214 -1.19 -2.34 -17.61
N PHE A 215 -1.97 -1.39 -18.12
CA PHE A 215 -2.51 -1.44 -19.47
C PHE A 215 -1.43 -1.30 -20.56
N ILE A 216 -0.52 -0.33 -20.41
CA ILE A 216 0.56 -0.11 -21.39
C ILE A 216 1.43 -1.35 -21.51
N THR A 217 1.83 -1.92 -20.37
CA THR A 217 2.70 -3.11 -20.35
C THR A 217 2.01 -4.37 -20.91
N SER A 218 0.70 -4.49 -20.73
CA SER A 218 -0.07 -5.63 -21.26
C SER A 218 -0.29 -5.55 -22.78
N LYS A 219 -0.49 -4.34 -23.33
CA LYS A 219 -0.66 -4.14 -24.77
C LYS A 219 0.62 -4.42 -25.55
N THR A 220 1.77 -4.13 -24.99
CA THR A 220 3.08 -4.40 -25.61
C THR A 220 3.29 -5.90 -25.83
N LYS A 221 2.73 -6.74 -24.97
CA LYS A 221 2.87 -8.21 -25.06
C LYS A 221 1.93 -8.86 -26.10
N LYS A 222 0.83 -8.20 -26.49
CA LYS A 222 -0.03 -8.72 -27.58
C LYS A 222 0.53 -8.43 -29.00
N ARG A 223 1.62 -7.66 -29.10
CA ARG A 223 2.28 -7.33 -30.37
C ARG A 223 3.62 -8.05 -30.60
N LEU A 224 4.06 -8.87 -29.66
CA LEU A 224 5.20 -9.81 -29.78
C LEU A 224 4.69 -11.27 -29.76
#